data_9f125b18d1b26ff36f98a555bc73d223
#
_entry.id   9f125b18d1b26ff36f98a555bc73d223
#
_cell.length_a   1.000
_cell.length_b   1.000
_cell.length_c   1.000
_cell.angle_alpha   90.00
_cell.angle_beta   90.00
_cell.angle_gamma   90.00
#
_symmetry.space_group_name_H-M   'P 1'
#
loop_
_entity.id
_entity.type
_entity.pdbx_description
1 polymer ?
#
loop_
_entity_poly.entity_id
_entity_poly.type
_entity_poly.pdbx_seq_one_letter_code
_entity_poly.pdbx_strand_id
1 'polypeptide(L)' 'MNIIQKKLVESYAVLVMADRMKIEDVPEIKLIGGIDYGIRSEVEIEIANRTIAAMG' A
#
# COMPACT_ATOMS: atom_id res chain seq x y z
N MET A 1 10.44 6.76 3.24
CA MET A 1 9.13 6.94 2.57
C MET A 1 8.56 8.27 2.99
N ASN A 2 8.11 9.11 2.05
CA ASN A 2 7.53 10.40 2.45
C ASN A 2 6.08 10.21 2.92
N ILE A 3 5.51 11.26 3.52
CA ILE A 3 4.17 11.19 4.12
C ILE A 3 3.07 10.90 3.09
N ILE A 4 3.20 11.42 1.87
CA ILE A 4 2.21 11.22 0.82
C ILE A 4 2.19 9.76 0.39
N GLN A 5 3.36 9.18 0.12
CA GLN A 5 3.49 7.78 -0.23
C GLN A 5 2.97 6.89 0.90
N LYS A 6 3.33 7.20 2.14
CA LYS A 6 2.88 6.44 3.30
C LYS A 6 1.36 6.43 3.42
N LYS A 7 0.71 7.59 3.24
CA LYS A 7 -0.75 7.69 3.30
C LYS A 7 -1.43 6.89 2.20
N LEU A 8 -0.88 6.93 0.98
CA LEU A 8 -1.41 6.14 -0.13
C LEU A 8 -1.27 4.64 0.15
N VAL A 9 -0.12 4.21 0.63
CA VAL A 9 0.14 2.80 0.95
C VAL A 9 -0.82 2.32 2.02
N GLU A 10 -1.02 3.09 3.09
CA GLU A 10 -1.95 2.76 4.16
C GLU A 10 -3.39 2.64 3.64
N SER A 11 -3.81 3.58 2.80
CA SER A 11 -5.17 3.59 2.24
C SER A 11 -5.41 2.36 1.36
N TYR A 12 -4.47 2.03 0.48
CA TYR A 12 -4.59 0.84 -0.36
C TYR A 12 -4.57 -0.44 0.47
N ALA A 13 -3.71 -0.50 1.48
CA ALA A 13 -3.64 -1.68 2.35
C ALA A 13 -4.99 -1.92 3.05
N VAL A 14 -5.62 -0.88 3.55
CA VAL A 14 -6.94 -0.99 4.18
C VAL A 14 -7.98 -1.51 3.18
N LEU A 15 -8.00 -0.97 1.96
CA LEU A 15 -8.95 -1.39 0.94
C LEU A 15 -8.75 -2.84 0.52
N VAL A 16 -7.50 -3.26 0.36
CA VAL A 16 -7.20 -4.65 -0.01
C VAL A 16 -7.56 -5.60 1.12
N MET A 17 -7.22 -5.26 2.36
CA MET A 17 -7.54 -6.09 3.52
C MET A 17 -9.05 -6.17 3.79
N ALA A 18 -9.79 -5.14 3.43
CA ALA A 18 -11.25 -5.12 3.54
C ALA A 18 -11.95 -5.81 2.37
N ASP A 19 -11.18 -6.40 1.45
CA ASP A 19 -11.68 -7.10 0.26
C ASP A 19 -12.49 -6.17 -0.66
N ARG A 20 -12.14 -4.89 -0.65
CA ARG A 20 -12.78 -3.90 -1.51
C ARG A 20 -12.04 -3.66 -2.82
N MET A 21 -10.79 -4.12 -2.89
CA MET A 21 -10.02 -4.13 -4.12
C MET A 21 -9.00 -5.25 -4.04
N LYS A 22 -8.49 -5.66 -5.19
CA LYS A 22 -7.47 -6.69 -5.27
C LYS A 22 -6.09 -6.04 -5.33
N ILE A 23 -5.07 -6.79 -4.92
CA ILE A 23 -3.69 -6.29 -4.96
C ILE A 23 -3.27 -5.93 -6.40
N GLU A 24 -3.76 -6.66 -7.40
CA GLU A 24 -3.48 -6.36 -8.80
C GLU A 24 -4.07 -5.01 -9.25
N ASP A 25 -5.09 -4.52 -8.55
CA ASP A 25 -5.72 -3.24 -8.85
C ASP A 25 -4.93 -2.07 -8.27
N VAL A 26 -3.98 -2.34 -7.38
CA VAL A 26 -3.10 -1.31 -6.82
C VAL A 26 -2.05 -0.96 -7.87
N PRO A 27 -1.85 0.33 -8.19
CA PRO A 27 -0.83 0.70 -9.18
C PRO A 27 0.56 0.33 -8.70
N GLU A 28 1.40 -0.19 -9.60
CA GLU A 28 2.78 -0.52 -9.25
C GLU A 28 3.57 0.73 -8.90
N ILE A 29 3.37 1.78 -9.68
CA ILE A 29 4.08 3.05 -9.53
C ILE A 29 3.06 4.16 -9.66
N LYS A 30 3.19 5.18 -8.83
CA LYS A 30 2.38 6.39 -8.92
C LYS A 30 3.28 7.60 -9.00
N LEU A 31 3.00 8.47 -9.96
CA LEU A 31 3.71 9.73 -10.13
C LEU A 31 3.08 10.77 -9.22
N ILE A 32 3.87 11.30 -8.27
CA ILE A 32 3.41 12.31 -7.32
C ILE A 32 4.46 13.41 -7.29
N GLY A 33 4.05 14.62 -7.67
CA GLY A 33 4.97 15.77 -7.67
C GLY A 33 6.18 15.57 -8.56
N GLY A 34 6.03 14.86 -9.68
CA GLY A 34 7.12 14.60 -10.63
C GLY A 34 8.03 13.45 -10.23
N ILE A 35 7.72 12.74 -9.15
CA ILE A 35 8.55 11.62 -8.65
C ILE A 35 7.73 10.34 -8.70
N ASP A 36 8.33 9.27 -9.24
CA ASP A 36 7.72 7.95 -9.28
C ASP A 36 7.89 7.26 -7.92
N TYR A 37 6.79 6.86 -7.32
CA TYR A 37 6.80 6.11 -6.07
C TYR A 37 6.31 4.69 -6.30
N GLY A 38 7.06 3.71 -5.80
CA GLY A 38 6.61 2.33 -5.79
C GLY A 38 5.47 2.20 -4.79
N ILE A 39 4.33 1.69 -5.23
CA ILE A 39 3.13 1.60 -4.39
C ILE A 39 2.77 0.15 -4.11
N ARG A 40 2.61 -0.69 -5.14
CA ARG A 40 2.15 -2.07 -4.95
C ARG A 40 3.05 -2.88 -4.00
N SER A 41 4.36 -2.83 -4.21
CA SER A 41 5.29 -3.56 -3.35
C SER A 41 5.23 -3.09 -1.91
N GLU A 42 5.10 -1.78 -1.71
CA GLU A 42 4.97 -1.22 -0.35
C GLU A 42 3.64 -1.60 0.30
N VAL A 43 2.56 -1.68 -0.49
CA VAL A 43 1.26 -2.15 0.01
C VAL A 43 1.37 -3.61 0.44
N GLU A 44 2.04 -4.45 -0.33
CA GLU A 44 2.26 -5.85 0.04
C GLU A 44 3.02 -5.97 1.36
N ILE A 45 4.06 -5.17 1.54
CA ILE A 45 4.84 -5.13 2.78
C ILE A 45 3.95 -4.66 3.94
N GLU A 46 3.16 -3.63 3.73
CA GLU A 46 2.28 -3.10 4.77
C GLU A 46 1.24 -4.13 5.21
N ILE A 47 0.64 -4.85 4.25
CA ILE A 47 -0.32 -5.90 4.54
C ILE A 47 0.33 -7.02 5.34
N ALA A 48 1.54 -7.43 4.96
CA ALA A 48 2.29 -8.46 5.69
C ALA A 48 2.56 -8.01 7.13
N ASN A 49 2.98 -6.76 7.32
CA ASN A 49 3.25 -6.23 8.65
C ASN A 49 1.98 -6.20 9.51
N ARG A 50 0.85 -5.79 8.95
CA ARG A 50 -0.43 -5.77 9.66
C ARG A 50 -0.89 -7.18 10.03
N THR A 51 -0.68 -8.13 9.13
CA THR A 51 -1.03 -9.53 9.38
C THR A 51 -0.20 -10.11 10.51
N ILE A 52 1.11 -9.85 10.50
CA ILE A 52 2.01 -10.31 11.56
C ILE A 52 1.62 -9.67 12.90
N ALA A 53 1.33 -8.39 12.91
CA ALA A 53 0.92 -7.69 14.11
C ALA A 53 -0.39 -8.25 14.69
N ALA A 54 -1.31 -8.64 13.83
CA ALA A 54 -2.58 -9.23 14.26
C ALA A 54 -2.42 -10.65 14.81
N MET A 55 -1.40 -11.37 14.36
CA MET A 55 -1.10 -12.72 14.84
C MET A 55 -0.31 -12.74 16.14
N GLY A 56 0.45 -11.70 16.35
CA GLY A 56 1.29 -11.57 17.53
C GLY A 56 0.57 -10.93 18.69
#